data_c42d1683f8b47ccd5f1ce488e179161b
#
_entry.id   c42d1683f8b47ccd5f1ce488e179161b
#
_cell.length_a   1.000
_cell.length_b   1.000
_cell.length_c   1.000
_cell.angle_alpha   90.00
_cell.angle_beta   90.00
_cell.angle_gamma   90.00
#
_symmetry.space_group_name_H-M   'P 1'
#
loop_
_entity.id
_entity.type
_entity.pdbx_description
1 polymer ?
#
loop_
_entity_poly.entity_id
_entity_poly.type
_entity_poly.pdbx_seq_one_letter_code
_entity_poly.pdbx_strand_id
1 'polypeptide(L)'
;MAKIQFSPCDKLTYKVLAQYGCQSSQQVRTCMNRLYNESYSTGSIGASLRKMAQKGVAASSENERGQKVYWITEFGKECKKDYE
;
A
#
# COMPACT_ATOMS: atom_id res chain seq x y z
N MET A 1 24.17 4.70 -9.27
CA MET A 1 23.11 3.75 -8.99
C MET A 1 21.83 4.48 -8.61
N ALA A 2 20.76 4.23 -9.32
CA ALA A 2 19.52 4.93 -9.02
C ALA A 2 18.96 4.46 -7.69
N LYS A 3 18.75 5.39 -6.79
CA LYS A 3 18.01 5.06 -5.56
C LYS A 3 16.55 4.81 -5.91
N ILE A 4 15.97 3.78 -5.33
CA ILE A 4 14.54 3.57 -5.44
C ILE A 4 13.86 4.74 -4.75
N GLN A 5 13.16 5.54 -5.52
CA GLN A 5 12.40 6.66 -4.97
C GLN A 5 10.98 6.21 -4.69
N PHE A 6 10.55 6.45 -3.47
CA PHE A 6 9.17 6.18 -3.07
C PHE A 6 8.39 7.49 -3.14
N SER A 7 7.29 7.47 -3.89
CA SER A 7 6.42 8.64 -3.96
C SER A 7 5.68 8.82 -2.63
N PRO A 8 5.14 10.00 -2.36
CA PRO A 8 4.29 10.20 -1.18
C PRO A 8 3.12 9.21 -1.12
N CYS A 9 2.56 8.86 -2.29
CA CYS A 9 1.49 7.87 -2.36
C CYS A 9 1.97 6.49 -1.87
N ASP A 10 3.18 6.07 -2.27
CA ASP A 10 3.76 4.81 -1.83
C ASP A 10 3.90 4.78 -0.31
N LYS A 11 4.40 5.85 0.26
CA LYS A 11 4.64 5.94 1.71
C LYS A 11 3.34 5.88 2.50
N LEU A 12 2.33 6.62 2.05
CA LEU A 12 1.04 6.63 2.72
C LEU A 12 0.32 5.30 2.58
N THR A 13 0.40 4.67 1.40
CA THR A 13 -0.18 3.35 1.17
C THR A 13 0.43 2.33 2.13
N TYR A 14 1.74 2.35 2.28
CA TYR A 14 2.44 1.47 3.21
C TYR A 14 1.95 1.70 4.65
N LYS A 15 1.88 2.96 5.08
CA LYS A 15 1.43 3.30 6.43
C LYS A 15 0.03 2.80 6.72
N VAL A 16 -0.88 2.96 5.77
CA VAL A 16 -2.26 2.50 5.94
C VAL A 16 -2.31 0.98 6.07
N LEU A 17 -1.60 0.25 5.20
CA LEU A 17 -1.58 -1.21 5.27
C LEU A 17 -0.92 -1.70 6.56
N ALA A 18 0.17 -1.07 6.98
CA ALA A 18 0.87 -1.47 8.19
C ALA A 18 0.01 -1.25 9.44
N GLN A 19 -0.83 -0.22 9.42
CA GLN A 19 -1.65 0.15 10.56
C GLN A 19 -2.97 -0.63 10.61
N TYR A 20 -3.59 -0.86 9.46
CA TYR A 20 -4.95 -1.44 9.40
C TYR A 20 -5.01 -2.84 8.82
N GLY A 21 -3.91 -3.34 8.28
CA GLY A 21 -3.85 -4.70 7.78
C GLY A 21 -4.43 -4.85 6.38
N CYS A 22 -5.10 -5.94 6.14
CA CYS A 22 -5.54 -6.34 4.81
C CYS A 22 -6.63 -5.42 4.26
N GLN A 23 -6.35 -4.74 3.12
CA GLN A 23 -7.28 -3.78 2.53
C GLN A 23 -7.21 -3.78 1.00
N SER A 24 -8.35 -3.45 0.39
CA SER A 24 -8.41 -3.17 -1.05
C SER A 24 -7.92 -1.75 -1.33
N SER A 25 -7.68 -1.44 -2.62
CA SER A 25 -7.26 -0.08 -3.01
C SER A 25 -8.28 0.98 -2.61
N GLN A 26 -9.58 0.67 -2.69
CA GLN A 26 -10.62 1.60 -2.28
C GLN A 26 -10.59 1.86 -0.77
N GLN A 27 -10.37 0.81 0.02
CA GLN A 27 -10.26 0.94 1.47
C GLN A 27 -9.05 1.77 1.85
N VAL A 28 -7.92 1.56 1.18
CA VAL A 28 -6.71 2.35 1.39
C VAL A 28 -6.98 3.81 1.08
N ARG A 29 -7.66 4.09 -0.02
CA ARG A 29 -8.00 5.46 -0.41
C ARG A 29 -8.86 6.14 0.65
N THR A 30 -9.87 5.45 1.14
CA THR A 30 -10.77 5.99 2.17
C THR A 30 -10.00 6.30 3.45
N CYS A 31 -9.15 5.37 3.90
CA CYS A 31 -8.34 5.57 5.09
C CYS A 31 -7.35 6.72 4.92
N MET A 32 -6.71 6.80 3.75
CA MET A 32 -5.74 7.84 3.46
C MET A 32 -6.38 9.22 3.51
N ASN A 33 -7.57 9.35 2.92
CA ASN A 33 -8.30 10.60 2.93
C ASN A 33 -8.70 11.00 4.36
N ARG A 34 -9.22 10.03 5.11
CA ARG A 34 -9.72 10.28 6.48
C ARG A 34 -8.59 10.62 7.46
N LEU A 35 -7.47 9.91 7.38
CA LEU A 35 -6.40 10.02 8.36
C LEU A 35 -5.37 11.08 8.02
N TYR A 36 -5.07 11.25 6.75
CA TYR A 36 -3.98 12.12 6.32
C TYR A 36 -4.44 13.27 5.45
N ASN A 37 -5.76 13.35 5.21
CA ASN A 37 -6.35 14.38 4.36
C ASN A 37 -5.69 14.45 2.98
N GLU A 38 -5.27 13.30 2.47
CA GLU A 38 -4.64 13.16 1.17
C GLU A 38 -5.60 12.50 0.20
N SER A 39 -5.59 12.95 -1.04
CA SER A 39 -6.52 12.47 -2.06
C SER A 39 -5.74 11.95 -3.26
N TYR A 40 -5.57 10.63 -3.33
CA TYR A 40 -4.97 9.95 -4.48
C TYR A 40 -6.04 9.11 -5.15
N SER A 41 -5.92 8.94 -6.47
CA SER A 41 -6.85 8.10 -7.21
C SER A 41 -6.64 6.62 -6.85
N THR A 42 -7.68 5.81 -7.00
CA THR A 42 -7.56 4.37 -6.81
C THR A 42 -6.54 3.76 -7.77
N GLY A 43 -6.39 4.35 -8.97
CA GLY A 43 -5.37 3.93 -9.92
C GLY A 43 -3.96 4.14 -9.40
N SER A 44 -3.68 5.30 -8.80
CA SER A 44 -2.37 5.58 -8.21
C SER A 44 -2.08 4.67 -7.03
N ILE A 45 -3.06 4.49 -6.16
CA ILE A 45 -2.93 3.59 -5.00
C ILE A 45 -2.72 2.15 -5.47
N GLY A 46 -3.50 1.72 -6.47
CA GLY A 46 -3.35 0.39 -7.04
C GLY A 46 -1.97 0.16 -7.65
N ALA A 47 -1.40 1.17 -8.31
CA ALA A 47 -0.06 1.09 -8.85
C ALA A 47 0.98 0.93 -7.73
N SER A 48 0.83 1.69 -6.63
CA SER A 48 1.70 1.56 -5.46
C SER A 48 1.60 0.16 -4.85
N LEU A 49 0.39 -0.36 -4.71
CA LEU A 49 0.16 -1.70 -4.15
C LEU A 49 0.79 -2.77 -5.01
N ARG A 50 0.64 -2.69 -6.35
CA ARG A 50 1.27 -3.64 -7.27
C ARG A 50 2.78 -3.58 -7.18
N LYS A 51 3.35 -2.40 -7.08
CA LYS A 51 4.79 -2.21 -6.93
C LYS A 51 5.30 -2.88 -5.66
N MET A 52 4.59 -2.69 -4.56
CA MET A 52 4.92 -3.30 -3.28
C MET A 52 4.83 -4.82 -3.36
N ALA A 53 3.82 -5.35 -4.03
CA ALA A 53 3.66 -6.79 -4.23
C ALA A 53 4.79 -7.37 -5.06
N GLN A 54 5.22 -6.67 -6.12
CA GLN A 54 6.33 -7.12 -6.96
C GLN A 54 7.65 -7.17 -6.19
N LYS A 55 7.83 -6.29 -5.23
CA LYS A 55 9.05 -6.26 -4.41
C LYS A 55 8.99 -7.19 -3.21
N GLY A 56 7.87 -7.89 -3.01
CA GLY A 56 7.69 -8.76 -1.86
C GLY A 56 7.33 -8.02 -0.56
N VAL A 57 7.16 -6.71 -0.62
CA VAL A 57 6.78 -5.88 0.53
C VAL A 57 5.35 -6.14 0.93
N ALA A 58 4.49 -6.42 -0.03
CA ALA A 58 3.09 -6.74 0.21
C ALA A 58 2.72 -8.04 -0.49
N ALA A 59 1.69 -8.69 0.00
CA ALA A 59 1.07 -9.84 -0.64
C ALA A 59 -0.37 -9.49 -0.98
N SER A 60 -0.99 -10.26 -1.85
CA SER A 60 -2.37 -9.99 -2.26
C SER A 60 -3.15 -11.29 -2.41
N SER A 61 -4.46 -11.19 -2.26
CA SER A 61 -5.38 -12.26 -2.59
C SER A 61 -6.72 -11.64 -2.96
N GLU A 62 -7.67 -12.45 -3.41
CA GLU A 62 -9.02 -11.99 -3.69
C GLU A 62 -9.93 -12.36 -2.53
N ASN A 63 -10.81 -11.42 -2.18
CA ASN A 63 -11.83 -11.70 -1.17
C ASN A 63 -13.05 -12.36 -1.83
N GLU A 64 -14.08 -12.63 -1.05
CA GLU A 64 -15.31 -13.29 -1.53
C GLU A 64 -16.01 -12.51 -2.63
N ARG A 65 -15.80 -11.21 -2.70
CA ARG A 65 -16.42 -10.34 -3.72
C ARG A 65 -15.57 -10.22 -4.98
N GLY A 66 -14.44 -10.93 -5.04
CA GLY A 66 -13.52 -10.85 -6.17
C GLY A 66 -12.64 -9.61 -6.16
N GLN A 67 -12.63 -8.86 -5.06
CA GLN A 67 -11.78 -7.68 -4.94
C GLN A 67 -10.40 -8.10 -4.47
N LYS A 68 -9.38 -7.50 -5.06
CA LYS A 68 -8.00 -7.74 -4.65
C LYS A 68 -7.70 -6.95 -3.38
N VAL A 69 -7.20 -7.64 -2.37
CA VAL A 69 -6.82 -7.05 -1.09
C VAL A 69 -5.34 -7.30 -0.86
N TYR A 70 -4.71 -6.40 -0.11
CA TYR A 70 -3.27 -6.41 0.11
C TYR A 70 -2.96 -6.32 1.59
N TRP A 71 -1.81 -6.86 1.99
CA TRP A 71 -1.30 -6.72 3.36
C TRP A 71 0.22 -6.69 3.32
N ILE A 72 0.83 -6.17 4.38
CA ILE A 72 2.29 -6.09 4.48
C ILE A 72 2.83 -7.45 4.91
N THR A 73 3.83 -7.94 4.18
CA THR A 73 4.49 -9.21 4.50
C THR A 73 5.51 -9.01 5.63
N GLU A 74 6.05 -10.09 6.16
CA GLU A 74 7.14 -10.01 7.14
C GLU A 74 8.33 -9.24 6.57
N PHE A 75 8.69 -9.54 5.31
CA PHE A 75 9.74 -8.78 4.62
C PHE A 75 9.36 -7.31 4.51
N GLY A 76 8.09 -7.03 4.25
CA GLY A 76 7.59 -5.66 4.15
C GLY A 76 7.75 -4.89 5.46
N LYS A 77 7.57 -5.57 6.59
CA LYS A 77 7.78 -4.94 7.90
C LYS A 77 9.24 -4.55 8.10
N GLU A 78 10.16 -5.32 7.58
CA GLU A 78 11.59 -5.01 7.63
C GLU A 78 11.94 -3.80 6.75
N CYS A 79 11.12 -3.49 5.76
CA CYS A 79 11.32 -2.36 4.85
C CYS A 79 10.70 -1.06 5.38
N LYS A 80 10.25 -1.02 6.62
CA LYS A 80 9.56 0.14 7.18
C LYS A 80 10.32 1.45 7.00
N LYS A 81 11.63 1.43 7.18
CA LYS A 81 12.48 2.62 7.06
C LYS A 81 12.45 3.21 5.65
N ASP A 82 12.31 2.35 4.64
CA ASP A 82 12.28 2.79 3.25
C ASP A 82 11.01 3.58 2.93
N TYR A 83 9.95 3.38 3.70
CA TYR A 83 8.66 4.02 3.50
C TYR A 83 8.37 5.14 4.51
N GLU A 84 9.33 5.48 5.33
CA GLU A 84 9.20 6.60 6.28
C GLU A 84 9.59 7.99 5.70
#